data_6071e84af5e7a5fd09a68733f2ea6558
#
_entry.id   6071e84af5e7a5fd09a68733f2ea6558
#
_cell.length_a   1.000
_cell.length_b   1.000
_cell.length_c   1.000
_cell.angle_alpha   90.00
_cell.angle_beta   90.00
_cell.angle_gamma   90.00
#
_symmetry.space_group_name_H-M   'P 1'
#
loop_
_entity.id
_entity.type
_entity.pdbx_description
1 polymer ?
#
loop_
_entity_poly.entity_id
_entity_poly.type
_entity_poly.pdbx_seq_one_letter_code
_entity_poly.pdbx_strand_id
1 'polypeptide(L)'
;MRNDADTASMPRVDGDRLWASLERMAQIGATPKGGVCRLALTDLDRESRDLFVQWARDAGCTVRVDRMGNVFARRAGRNPDAAPVMTGSHADSQPTGGRYDGIYGVLGGLEVVRALNDAGIETERPVDVVIWTNEEGSRFAPAMVSAGVFSGVYTLEYGLSRSDGAGRTIGEELERIGYAGAEPVGGYPVHAAYELHIEQGAILERAGKTIGVVTAGQGQRWYEVTLTGVDAHAGTTPMAFRRDALVGAARMISFIEVLGRRYAPDARATVGMIEARPNSRNTVPGGCFFTVEFRHPDDAVLDELDAALRAELARLADETGLGARIEQIFTYAPVPFAPRCIDTVRDAARSLGLSHMDIVSGAGHDACYVARVAPTGMIFVPCVDGLSHNEAEAITPEWATAGADVLLRAVLQSAQEA
;
A
#
# COMPACT_ATOMS: atom_id res chain seq x y z
N MET A 1 -45.21 23.49 5.43
CA MET A 1 -44.39 23.64 6.64
C MET A 1 -43.49 22.42 6.71
N ARG A 2 -42.25 22.51 6.22
CA ARG A 2 -41.26 21.47 6.41
C ARG A 2 -40.66 21.71 7.79
N ASN A 3 -40.63 20.68 8.62
CA ASN A 3 -40.08 20.72 9.96
C ASN A 3 -38.58 21.08 9.89
N ASP A 4 -38.23 22.25 10.42
CA ASP A 4 -36.90 22.66 10.80
C ASP A 4 -36.55 21.99 12.16
N ALA A 5 -36.48 20.68 12.16
CA ALA A 5 -36.05 19.94 13.33
C ALA A 5 -34.93 19.00 12.87
N ASP A 6 -33.75 19.20 13.44
CA ASP A 6 -32.57 18.32 13.45
C ASP A 6 -31.53 18.55 12.34
N THR A 7 -30.97 19.75 12.29
CA THR A 7 -29.56 19.89 11.88
C THR A 7 -28.66 19.76 13.12
N ALA A 8 -28.70 18.62 13.81
CA ALA A 8 -27.57 18.24 14.64
C ALA A 8 -26.35 18.25 13.72
N SER A 9 -25.37 19.11 13.99
CA SER A 9 -24.18 19.20 13.14
C SER A 9 -23.53 17.82 13.11
N MET A 10 -23.38 17.26 11.91
CA MET A 10 -22.75 15.94 11.73
C MET A 10 -21.38 15.94 12.43
N PRO A 11 -20.99 14.84 13.11
CA PRO A 11 -19.76 14.80 13.88
C PRO A 11 -18.53 15.08 13.01
N ARG A 12 -17.52 15.64 13.64
CA ARG A 12 -16.21 15.91 13.07
C ARG A 12 -15.17 15.25 13.95
N VAL A 13 -14.01 14.91 13.37
CA VAL A 13 -12.86 14.49 14.14
C VAL A 13 -12.23 15.67 14.89
N ASP A 14 -11.56 15.39 15.99
CA ASP A 14 -10.67 16.35 16.64
C ASP A 14 -9.29 16.28 15.97
N GLY A 15 -9.04 17.22 15.04
CA GLY A 15 -7.80 17.25 14.26
C GLY A 15 -6.55 17.46 15.10
N ASP A 16 -6.63 18.26 16.16
CA ASP A 16 -5.49 18.50 17.07
C ASP A 16 -5.15 17.23 17.86
N ARG A 17 -6.14 16.48 18.33
CA ARG A 17 -5.96 15.19 19.00
C ARG A 17 -5.37 14.13 18.05
N LEU A 18 -5.85 14.05 16.82
CA LEU A 18 -5.29 13.17 15.81
C LEU A 18 -3.82 13.50 15.55
N TRP A 19 -3.53 14.79 15.34
CA TRP A 19 -2.17 15.24 15.06
C TRP A 19 -1.21 14.95 16.23
N ALA A 20 -1.63 15.25 17.45
CA ALA A 20 -0.86 14.93 18.65
C ALA A 20 -0.62 13.42 18.82
N SER A 21 -1.58 12.58 18.42
CA SER A 21 -1.44 11.12 18.43
C SER A 21 -0.40 10.67 17.39
N LEU A 22 -0.40 11.25 16.18
CA LEU A 22 0.60 10.99 15.13
C LEU A 22 2.00 11.41 15.58
N GLU A 23 2.15 12.62 16.13
CA GLU A 23 3.44 13.10 16.64
C GLU A 23 3.96 12.23 17.79
N ARG A 24 3.10 11.80 18.72
CA ARG A 24 3.52 10.90 19.81
C ARG A 24 3.95 9.53 19.28
N MET A 25 3.24 8.97 18.31
CA MET A 25 3.58 7.69 17.70
C MET A 25 4.89 7.78 16.92
N ALA A 26 5.15 8.91 16.26
CA ALA A 26 6.39 9.16 15.52
C ALA A 26 7.66 9.21 16.41
N GLN A 27 7.53 9.33 17.73
CA GLN A 27 8.68 9.23 18.67
C GLN A 27 9.17 7.79 18.80
N ILE A 28 8.32 6.80 18.53
CA ILE A 28 8.70 5.38 18.60
C ILE A 28 9.43 5.02 17.30
N GLY A 29 10.71 4.72 17.39
CA GLY A 29 11.57 4.45 16.26
C GLY A 29 12.03 5.69 15.48
N ALA A 30 11.93 6.90 16.07
CA ALA A 30 12.38 8.14 15.44
C ALA A 30 13.83 8.06 14.96
N THR A 31 14.10 8.55 13.75
CA THR A 31 15.44 8.61 13.17
C THR A 31 16.02 10.03 13.29
N PRO A 32 17.34 10.18 13.23
CA PRO A 32 17.98 11.51 13.29
C PRO A 32 17.57 12.50 12.20
N LYS A 33 17.04 11.98 11.07
CA LYS A 33 16.59 12.80 9.93
C LYS A 33 15.09 13.11 9.96
N GLY A 34 14.39 12.72 11.03
CA GLY A 34 12.99 13.07 11.23
C GLY A 34 11.98 12.04 10.75
N GLY A 35 12.43 10.91 10.21
CA GLY A 35 11.58 9.76 9.87
C GLY A 35 11.44 8.77 11.00
N VAL A 36 11.03 7.54 10.69
CA VAL A 36 10.90 6.43 11.64
C VAL A 36 11.47 5.13 11.07
N CYS A 37 11.90 4.24 11.98
CA CYS A 37 12.28 2.87 11.68
C CYS A 37 11.61 1.94 12.70
N ARG A 38 10.43 1.41 12.37
CA ARG A 38 9.67 0.42 13.16
C ARG A 38 9.46 -0.83 12.30
N LEU A 39 10.54 -1.58 12.05
CA LEU A 39 10.43 -2.82 11.28
C LEU A 39 9.49 -3.80 11.98
N ALA A 40 8.69 -4.50 11.18
CA ALA A 40 7.68 -5.44 11.65
C ALA A 40 8.22 -6.39 12.74
N LEU A 41 7.46 -6.54 13.82
CA LEU A 41 7.74 -7.44 14.94
C LEU A 41 9.06 -7.19 15.68
N THR A 42 9.63 -5.99 15.57
CA THR A 42 10.70 -5.53 16.45
C THR A 42 10.14 -5.04 17.79
N ASP A 43 11.02 -4.75 18.77
CA ASP A 43 10.58 -4.18 20.04
C ASP A 43 9.95 -2.79 19.86
N LEU A 44 10.37 -2.02 18.86
CA LEU A 44 9.77 -0.73 18.49
C LEU A 44 8.36 -0.89 17.90
N ASP A 45 8.16 -1.89 17.03
CA ASP A 45 6.80 -2.23 16.54
C ASP A 45 5.91 -2.68 17.71
N ARG A 46 6.44 -3.51 18.63
CA ARG A 46 5.72 -3.86 19.85
C ARG A 46 5.32 -2.62 20.67
N GLU A 47 6.24 -1.69 20.91
CA GLU A 47 5.95 -0.46 21.66
C GLU A 47 4.82 0.35 21.00
N SER A 48 4.83 0.46 19.66
CA SER A 48 3.78 1.16 18.92
C SER A 48 2.41 0.46 19.04
N ARG A 49 2.38 -0.87 18.99
CA ARG A 49 1.17 -1.68 19.20
C ARG A 49 0.64 -1.54 20.62
N ASP A 50 1.53 -1.61 21.63
CA ASP A 50 1.16 -1.46 23.04
C ASP A 50 0.54 -0.08 23.29
N LEU A 51 1.09 0.98 22.69
CA LEU A 51 0.56 2.33 22.79
C LEU A 51 -0.82 2.45 22.13
N PHE A 52 -0.99 1.91 20.93
CA PHE A 52 -2.29 1.88 20.27
C PHE A 52 -3.33 1.10 21.06
N VAL A 53 -2.98 -0.09 21.58
CA VAL A 53 -3.86 -0.93 22.40
C VAL A 53 -4.33 -0.19 23.67
N GLN A 54 -3.41 0.54 24.31
CA GLN A 54 -3.77 1.37 25.44
C GLN A 54 -4.79 2.45 25.04
N TRP A 55 -4.51 3.22 24.00
CA TRP A 55 -5.42 4.28 23.52
C TRP A 55 -6.78 3.76 23.07
N ALA A 56 -6.81 2.58 22.43
CA ALA A 56 -8.06 1.94 22.03
C ALA A 56 -8.91 1.52 23.24
N ARG A 57 -8.27 0.96 24.28
CA ARG A 57 -8.95 0.63 25.54
C ARG A 57 -9.46 1.86 26.28
N ASP A 58 -8.67 2.93 26.32
CA ASP A 58 -9.07 4.22 26.90
C ASP A 58 -10.28 4.83 26.14
N ALA A 59 -10.39 4.55 24.82
CA ALA A 59 -11.55 4.91 24.01
C ALA A 59 -12.75 3.93 24.14
N GLY A 60 -12.68 2.94 25.04
CA GLY A 60 -13.77 1.99 25.33
C GLY A 60 -13.81 0.80 24.37
N CYS A 61 -12.79 0.56 23.56
CA CYS A 61 -12.73 -0.60 22.68
C CYS A 61 -12.36 -1.88 23.43
N THR A 62 -12.93 -3.00 23.00
CA THR A 62 -12.38 -4.32 23.29
C THR A 62 -11.29 -4.64 22.27
N VAL A 63 -10.17 -5.24 22.73
CA VAL A 63 -9.04 -5.55 21.85
C VAL A 63 -8.86 -7.06 21.78
N ARG A 64 -8.76 -7.58 20.56
CA ARG A 64 -8.42 -8.97 20.24
C ARG A 64 -7.24 -9.01 19.28
N VAL A 65 -6.47 -10.08 19.34
CA VAL A 65 -5.31 -10.32 18.46
C VAL A 65 -5.48 -11.67 17.82
N ASP A 66 -5.29 -11.75 16.51
CA ASP A 66 -5.35 -13.01 15.78
C ASP A 66 -3.98 -13.72 15.72
N ARG A 67 -3.96 -14.92 15.15
CA ARG A 67 -2.76 -15.75 15.07
C ARG A 67 -1.66 -15.21 14.15
N MET A 68 -1.98 -14.22 13.30
CA MET A 68 -0.98 -13.47 12.50
C MET A 68 -0.52 -12.19 13.21
N GLY A 69 -0.99 -11.96 14.45
CA GLY A 69 -0.64 -10.77 15.22
C GLY A 69 -1.39 -9.51 14.77
N ASN A 70 -2.42 -9.63 13.92
CA ASN A 70 -3.26 -8.49 13.60
C ASN A 70 -4.04 -8.08 14.85
N VAL A 71 -4.03 -6.78 15.14
CA VAL A 71 -4.71 -6.22 16.31
C VAL A 71 -6.04 -5.61 15.86
N PHE A 72 -7.13 -6.01 16.50
CA PHE A 72 -8.46 -5.50 16.24
C PHE A 72 -9.00 -4.81 17.50
N ALA A 73 -9.19 -3.50 17.41
CA ALA A 73 -9.83 -2.69 18.44
C ALA A 73 -11.30 -2.47 18.06
N ARG A 74 -12.23 -3.14 18.75
CA ARG A 74 -13.65 -3.13 18.47
C ARG A 74 -14.39 -2.13 19.34
N ARG A 75 -15.02 -1.14 18.73
CA ARG A 75 -16.10 -0.37 19.32
C ARG A 75 -17.43 -1.10 19.11
N ALA A 76 -18.18 -1.34 20.18
CA ALA A 76 -19.46 -2.02 20.10
C ALA A 76 -20.48 -1.22 19.28
N GLY A 77 -21.35 -1.94 18.57
CA GLY A 77 -22.59 -1.43 17.99
C GLY A 77 -23.79 -1.86 18.82
N ARG A 78 -24.98 -1.38 18.47
CA ARG A 78 -26.25 -1.83 19.08
C ARG A 78 -26.49 -3.33 18.82
N ASN A 79 -26.12 -3.79 17.63
CA ASN A 79 -26.15 -5.21 17.28
C ASN A 79 -24.73 -5.78 17.29
N PRO A 80 -24.28 -6.39 18.40
CA PRO A 80 -22.92 -6.91 18.54
C PRO A 80 -22.61 -8.08 17.59
N ASP A 81 -23.62 -8.78 17.09
CA ASP A 81 -23.48 -9.92 16.19
C ASP A 81 -23.48 -9.51 14.71
N ALA A 82 -23.79 -8.25 14.40
CA ALA A 82 -23.73 -7.76 13.03
C ALA A 82 -22.28 -7.75 12.50
N ALA A 83 -22.14 -8.01 11.21
CA ALA A 83 -20.84 -7.89 10.54
C ALA A 83 -20.27 -6.46 10.72
N PRO A 84 -19.03 -6.31 11.22
CA PRO A 84 -18.47 -5.00 11.53
C PRO A 84 -18.17 -4.17 10.28
N VAL A 85 -18.10 -2.85 10.45
CA VAL A 85 -17.37 -1.97 9.55
C VAL A 85 -15.92 -1.92 10.03
N MET A 86 -14.98 -2.20 9.12
CA MET A 86 -13.54 -2.26 9.42
C MET A 86 -12.84 -1.02 8.88
N THR A 87 -11.90 -0.48 9.65
CA THR A 87 -10.95 0.53 9.19
C THR A 87 -9.59 0.27 9.81
N GLY A 88 -8.54 0.84 9.25
CA GLY A 88 -7.18 0.68 9.76
C GLY A 88 -6.16 0.62 8.64
N SER A 89 -4.96 0.25 8.98
CA SER A 89 -3.79 0.06 8.12
C SER A 89 -2.70 -0.66 8.91
N HIS A 90 -1.42 -0.35 8.68
CA HIS A 90 -0.28 -0.94 9.36
C HIS A 90 0.44 0.03 10.30
N ALA A 91 1.32 -0.50 11.15
CA ALA A 91 2.16 0.28 12.06
C ALA A 91 3.66 0.06 11.82
N ASP A 92 4.04 -1.00 11.11
CA ASP A 92 5.43 -1.21 10.68
C ASP A 92 5.81 -0.20 9.58
N SER A 93 7.10 0.02 9.42
CA SER A 93 7.66 1.00 8.48
C SER A 93 8.83 0.43 7.70
N GLN A 94 9.25 1.13 6.65
CA GLN A 94 10.53 0.93 5.98
C GLN A 94 11.71 1.25 6.93
N PRO A 95 12.95 0.77 6.63
CA PRO A 95 14.15 1.09 7.43
C PRO A 95 14.45 2.59 7.53
N THR A 96 14.07 3.36 6.51
CA THR A 96 14.16 4.82 6.43
C THR A 96 12.78 5.38 6.09
N GLY A 97 11.77 4.98 6.87
CA GLY A 97 10.36 5.27 6.62
C GLY A 97 9.95 6.69 7.02
N GLY A 98 8.79 7.08 6.52
CA GLY A 98 8.10 8.28 6.92
C GLY A 98 7.35 8.13 8.25
N ARG A 99 6.78 9.23 8.74
CA ARG A 99 6.06 9.26 10.02
C ARG A 99 4.57 8.95 9.89
N TYR A 100 4.04 8.89 8.67
CA TYR A 100 2.60 8.86 8.40
C TYR A 100 2.15 7.63 7.65
N ASP A 101 3.05 7.02 6.89
CA ASP A 101 2.81 5.80 6.12
C ASP A 101 2.20 4.69 6.99
N GLY A 102 1.03 4.20 6.61
CA GLY A 102 0.23 3.21 7.33
C GLY A 102 -0.36 3.70 8.64
N ILE A 103 0.48 4.18 9.54
CA ILE A 103 0.07 4.57 10.90
C ILE A 103 -1.00 5.68 10.91
N TYR A 104 -1.05 6.52 9.87
CA TYR A 104 -2.08 7.52 9.71
C TYR A 104 -3.48 6.86 9.59
N GLY A 105 -3.61 5.78 8.84
CA GLY A 105 -4.87 5.03 8.72
C GLY A 105 -5.31 4.39 10.02
N VAL A 106 -4.36 3.86 10.80
CA VAL A 106 -4.62 3.28 12.13
C VAL A 106 -5.13 4.35 13.11
N LEU A 107 -4.40 5.47 13.22
CA LEU A 107 -4.75 6.54 14.17
C LEU A 107 -5.97 7.34 13.70
N GLY A 108 -6.19 7.48 12.39
CA GLY A 108 -7.43 8.00 11.81
C GLY A 108 -8.64 7.16 12.17
N GLY A 109 -8.52 5.83 12.12
CA GLY A 109 -9.55 4.90 12.58
C GLY A 109 -9.84 5.02 14.08
N LEU A 110 -8.81 5.15 14.90
CA LEU A 110 -8.98 5.40 16.34
C LEU A 110 -9.66 6.74 16.60
N GLU A 111 -9.33 7.77 15.83
CA GLU A 111 -9.94 9.09 15.98
C GLU A 111 -11.43 9.07 15.56
N VAL A 112 -11.81 8.25 14.56
CA VAL A 112 -13.23 7.99 14.25
C VAL A 112 -13.98 7.43 15.45
N VAL A 113 -13.39 6.44 16.14
CA VAL A 113 -13.99 5.88 17.37
C VAL A 113 -14.17 6.96 18.44
N ARG A 114 -13.15 7.78 18.69
CA ARG A 114 -13.19 8.87 19.66
C ARG A 114 -14.26 9.91 19.31
N ALA A 115 -14.32 10.33 18.05
CA ALA A 115 -15.31 11.29 17.56
C ALA A 115 -16.76 10.79 17.71
N LEU A 116 -17.01 9.50 17.44
CA LEU A 116 -18.31 8.86 17.67
C LEU A 116 -18.66 8.86 19.17
N ASN A 117 -17.69 8.63 20.05
CA ASN A 117 -17.90 8.67 21.50
C ASN A 117 -18.21 10.09 21.98
N ASP A 118 -17.44 11.08 21.53
CA ASP A 118 -17.61 12.49 21.90
C ASP A 118 -19.00 13.02 21.46
N ALA A 119 -19.48 12.55 20.31
CA ALA A 119 -20.81 12.89 19.81
C ALA A 119 -21.94 12.05 20.43
N GLY A 120 -21.64 11.06 21.28
CA GLY A 120 -22.64 10.16 21.86
C GLY A 120 -23.38 9.31 20.83
N ILE A 121 -22.80 9.05 19.66
CA ILE A 121 -23.44 8.30 18.57
C ILE A 121 -23.24 6.81 18.80
N GLU A 122 -24.34 6.06 18.88
CA GLU A 122 -24.34 4.60 18.78
C GLU A 122 -24.55 4.17 17.33
N THR A 123 -23.65 3.31 16.85
CA THR A 123 -23.77 2.70 15.52
C THR A 123 -24.59 1.41 15.58
N GLU A 124 -25.26 1.03 14.50
CA GLU A 124 -25.97 -0.25 14.43
C GLU A 124 -24.96 -1.41 14.46
N ARG A 125 -23.91 -1.32 13.64
CA ARG A 125 -22.85 -2.32 13.53
C ARG A 125 -21.64 -1.95 14.38
N PRO A 126 -20.87 -2.93 14.87
CA PRO A 126 -19.55 -2.68 15.46
C PRO A 126 -18.60 -1.99 14.46
N VAL A 127 -17.63 -1.25 14.99
CA VAL A 127 -16.53 -0.68 14.22
C VAL A 127 -15.22 -1.30 14.71
N ASP A 128 -14.48 -1.95 13.82
CA ASP A 128 -13.16 -2.52 14.08
C ASP A 128 -12.06 -1.61 13.52
N VAL A 129 -11.13 -1.17 14.37
CA VAL A 129 -9.89 -0.51 13.95
C VAL A 129 -8.78 -1.55 13.97
N VAL A 130 -8.09 -1.73 12.84
CA VAL A 130 -7.13 -2.83 12.64
C VAL A 130 -5.71 -2.30 12.48
N ILE A 131 -4.75 -2.98 13.12
CA ILE A 131 -3.34 -2.95 12.74
C ILE A 131 -3.01 -4.26 12.03
N TRP A 132 -2.68 -4.18 10.74
CA TRP A 132 -2.17 -5.30 9.97
C TRP A 132 -0.70 -5.54 10.27
N THR A 133 -0.28 -6.80 10.30
CA THR A 133 1.10 -7.20 10.63
C THR A 133 1.93 -7.37 9.36
N ASN A 134 3.08 -6.67 9.30
CA ASN A 134 4.06 -6.78 8.23
C ASN A 134 3.47 -6.45 6.86
N GLU A 135 2.85 -5.26 6.76
CA GLU A 135 2.37 -4.74 5.47
C GLU A 135 3.53 -4.43 4.53
N GLU A 136 4.54 -3.75 5.02
CA GLU A 136 5.68 -3.24 4.26
C GLU A 136 6.56 -4.33 3.62
N GLY A 137 6.59 -5.53 4.21
CA GLY A 137 7.42 -6.62 3.72
C GLY A 137 8.93 -6.38 3.82
N SER A 138 9.36 -5.27 4.38
CA SER A 138 10.77 -4.88 4.42
C SER A 138 11.63 -5.75 5.34
N ARG A 139 11.03 -6.36 6.38
CA ARG A 139 11.69 -7.37 7.21
C ARG A 139 11.35 -8.79 6.78
N PHE A 140 10.08 -9.08 6.50
CA PHE A 140 9.60 -10.41 6.10
C PHE A 140 8.88 -10.32 4.76
N ALA A 141 9.48 -10.81 3.70
CA ALA A 141 8.80 -10.88 2.40
C ALA A 141 7.79 -12.04 2.35
N PRO A 142 6.64 -11.87 1.67
CA PRO A 142 6.22 -10.71 0.91
C PRO A 142 5.56 -9.61 1.78
N ALA A 143 5.34 -8.44 1.20
CA ALA A 143 4.49 -7.39 1.75
C ALA A 143 3.05 -7.87 1.95
N MET A 144 2.27 -7.19 2.82
CA MET A 144 0.84 -7.43 3.09
C MET A 144 0.53 -8.89 3.48
N VAL A 145 1.50 -9.60 4.08
CA VAL A 145 1.37 -11.05 4.30
C VAL A 145 0.21 -11.41 5.22
N SER A 146 -0.04 -10.61 6.26
CA SER A 146 -1.11 -10.91 7.22
C SER A 146 -2.50 -10.67 6.64
N ALA A 147 -2.70 -9.61 5.85
CA ALA A 147 -3.94 -9.37 5.10
C ALA A 147 -4.14 -10.45 4.02
N GLY A 148 -3.05 -10.96 3.43
CA GLY A 148 -3.07 -12.10 2.52
C GLY A 148 -3.54 -13.39 3.19
N VAL A 149 -3.15 -13.64 4.45
CA VAL A 149 -3.68 -14.77 5.24
C VAL A 149 -5.13 -14.52 5.63
N PHE A 150 -5.47 -13.30 6.07
CA PHE A 150 -6.84 -12.92 6.43
C PHE A 150 -7.82 -13.15 5.28
N SER A 151 -7.42 -12.84 4.06
CA SER A 151 -8.24 -13.02 2.85
C SER A 151 -8.21 -14.44 2.28
N GLY A 152 -7.43 -15.36 2.86
CA GLY A 152 -7.30 -16.75 2.38
C GLY A 152 -6.43 -16.92 1.14
N VAL A 153 -5.70 -15.88 0.70
CA VAL A 153 -4.73 -15.97 -0.41
C VAL A 153 -3.50 -16.75 0.02
N TYR A 154 -3.06 -16.55 1.27
CA TYR A 154 -1.99 -17.33 1.87
C TYR A 154 -2.53 -18.19 3.01
N THR A 155 -1.91 -19.36 3.23
CA THR A 155 -2.19 -20.17 4.43
C THR A 155 -1.54 -19.54 5.66
N LEU A 156 -2.08 -19.82 6.84
CA LEU A 156 -1.49 -19.36 8.10
C LEU A 156 -0.05 -19.88 8.26
N GLU A 157 0.19 -21.15 7.91
CA GLU A 157 1.53 -21.77 7.95
C GLU A 157 2.52 -21.01 7.05
N TYR A 158 2.09 -20.67 5.83
CA TYR A 158 2.91 -19.84 4.93
C TYR A 158 3.25 -18.51 5.57
N GLY A 159 2.27 -17.79 6.12
CA GLY A 159 2.51 -16.49 6.75
C GLY A 159 3.48 -16.60 7.93
N LEU A 160 3.22 -17.52 8.87
CA LEU A 160 4.05 -17.70 10.06
C LEU A 160 5.48 -18.16 9.75
N SER A 161 5.69 -18.88 8.63
CA SER A 161 7.00 -19.39 8.22
C SER A 161 7.88 -18.37 7.48
N ARG A 162 7.36 -17.17 7.14
CA ARG A 162 8.19 -16.15 6.49
C ARG A 162 9.32 -15.72 7.41
N SER A 163 10.54 -15.68 6.89
CA SER A 163 11.74 -15.38 7.67
C SER A 163 12.44 -14.11 7.20
N ASP A 164 13.09 -13.45 8.13
CA ASP A 164 13.98 -12.32 7.87
C ASP A 164 15.40 -12.78 7.46
N GLY A 165 16.28 -11.82 7.16
CA GLY A 165 17.65 -12.08 6.76
C GLY A 165 18.52 -12.76 7.84
N ALA A 166 18.06 -12.80 9.10
CA ALA A 166 18.71 -13.51 10.20
C ALA A 166 18.12 -14.92 10.43
N GLY A 167 17.12 -15.32 9.61
CA GLY A 167 16.46 -16.61 9.72
C GLY A 167 15.38 -16.68 10.80
N ARG A 168 14.99 -15.55 11.41
CA ARG A 168 13.87 -15.50 12.36
C ARG A 168 12.56 -15.49 11.60
N THR A 169 11.60 -16.30 12.04
CA THR A 169 10.27 -16.38 11.42
C THR A 169 9.28 -15.40 12.04
N ILE A 170 8.21 -15.05 11.29
CA ILE A 170 7.09 -14.27 11.82
C ILE A 170 6.51 -14.94 13.06
N GLY A 171 6.29 -16.27 13.04
CA GLY A 171 5.75 -17.00 14.18
C GLY A 171 6.60 -16.86 15.44
N GLU A 172 7.94 -17.06 15.33
CA GLU A 172 8.87 -16.89 16.45
C GLU A 172 8.87 -15.46 17.00
N GLU A 173 8.85 -14.47 16.12
CA GLU A 173 8.88 -13.08 16.53
C GLU A 173 7.55 -12.61 17.15
N LEU A 174 6.40 -13.12 16.68
CA LEU A 174 5.10 -12.89 17.32
C LEU A 174 5.06 -13.43 18.75
N GLU A 175 5.59 -14.64 18.98
CA GLU A 175 5.73 -15.21 20.33
C GLU A 175 6.66 -14.35 21.19
N ARG A 176 7.82 -13.97 20.63
CA ARG A 176 8.83 -13.15 21.35
C ARG A 176 8.28 -11.83 21.84
N ILE A 177 7.52 -11.10 21.00
CA ILE A 177 6.96 -9.80 21.35
C ILE A 177 5.61 -9.91 22.09
N GLY A 178 5.04 -11.11 22.24
CA GLY A 178 3.78 -11.34 22.94
C GLY A 178 2.52 -11.00 22.13
N TYR A 179 2.61 -11.01 20.79
CA TYR A 179 1.49 -10.74 19.87
C TYR A 179 1.06 -11.97 19.06
N ALA A 180 1.48 -13.18 19.42
CA ALA A 180 0.89 -14.41 18.94
C ALA A 180 -0.51 -14.58 19.57
N GLY A 181 -1.54 -14.06 18.89
CA GLY A 181 -2.91 -14.10 19.40
C GLY A 181 -3.57 -15.46 19.28
N ALA A 182 -4.72 -15.60 19.92
CA ALA A 182 -5.50 -16.86 19.92
C ALA A 182 -6.60 -16.90 18.85
N GLU A 183 -7.04 -15.72 18.37
CA GLU A 183 -8.17 -15.63 17.44
C GLU A 183 -7.82 -16.21 16.07
N PRO A 184 -8.77 -16.85 15.38
CA PRO A 184 -8.62 -17.25 13.98
C PRO A 184 -8.30 -16.03 13.09
N VAL A 185 -7.52 -16.24 12.03
CA VAL A 185 -7.24 -15.22 11.04
C VAL A 185 -8.33 -15.20 9.98
N GLY A 186 -9.13 -14.13 9.92
CA GLY A 186 -10.24 -14.03 8.97
C GLY A 186 -11.38 -15.03 9.23
N GLY A 187 -12.12 -15.37 8.14
CA GLY A 187 -13.18 -16.36 8.20
C GLY A 187 -14.50 -15.85 8.80
N TYR A 188 -14.67 -14.55 9.03
CA TYR A 188 -15.91 -13.92 9.45
C TYR A 188 -16.33 -12.81 8.48
N PRO A 189 -17.64 -12.51 8.37
CA PRO A 189 -18.10 -11.49 7.45
C PRO A 189 -17.70 -10.08 7.93
N VAL A 190 -17.31 -9.23 6.98
CA VAL A 190 -17.07 -7.80 7.16
C VAL A 190 -18.07 -7.05 6.27
N HIS A 191 -18.82 -6.11 6.84
CA HIS A 191 -19.85 -5.39 6.11
C HIS A 191 -19.27 -4.44 5.07
N ALA A 192 -18.30 -3.63 5.49
CA ALA A 192 -17.50 -2.75 4.63
C ALA A 192 -16.13 -2.53 5.27
N ALA A 193 -15.13 -2.24 4.46
CA ALA A 193 -13.79 -1.86 4.94
C ALA A 193 -13.33 -0.55 4.28
N TYR A 194 -12.67 0.31 5.06
CA TYR A 194 -12.12 1.58 4.59
C TYR A 194 -10.70 1.74 5.10
N GLU A 195 -9.76 2.01 4.20
CA GLU A 195 -8.38 2.34 4.58
C GLU A 195 -8.08 3.80 4.24
N LEU A 196 -7.68 4.57 5.25
CA LEU A 196 -7.20 5.93 5.11
C LEU A 196 -5.68 5.89 5.01
N HIS A 197 -5.14 6.55 3.99
CA HIS A 197 -3.71 6.52 3.74
C HIS A 197 -3.20 7.82 3.13
N ILE A 198 -1.91 8.03 3.14
CA ILE A 198 -1.25 9.05 2.32
C ILE A 198 -1.14 8.57 0.88
N GLU A 199 -1.14 9.47 -0.11
CA GLU A 199 -1.05 9.09 -1.53
C GLU A 199 0.26 8.37 -1.89
N GLN A 200 1.33 8.66 -1.17
CA GLN A 200 2.70 8.22 -1.50
C GLN A 200 3.18 8.69 -2.88
N GLY A 201 2.53 9.70 -3.43
CA GLY A 201 2.77 10.29 -4.74
C GLY A 201 2.39 11.76 -4.78
N ALA A 202 2.60 12.42 -5.93
CA ALA A 202 2.47 13.86 -6.08
C ALA A 202 1.22 14.28 -6.88
N ILE A 203 0.27 13.37 -7.16
CA ILE A 203 -0.85 13.66 -8.07
C ILE A 203 -1.84 14.62 -7.41
N LEU A 204 -2.25 14.32 -6.17
CA LEU A 204 -3.22 15.14 -5.43
C LEU A 204 -2.67 16.53 -5.15
N GLU A 205 -1.44 16.63 -4.66
CA GLU A 205 -0.79 17.90 -4.38
C GLU A 205 -0.70 18.76 -5.64
N ARG A 206 -0.19 18.22 -6.75
CA ARG A 206 -0.08 18.92 -8.02
C ARG A 206 -1.42 19.30 -8.63
N ALA A 207 -2.46 18.51 -8.39
CA ALA A 207 -3.82 18.79 -8.83
C ALA A 207 -4.56 19.76 -7.89
N GLY A 208 -3.98 20.15 -6.76
CA GLY A 208 -4.62 20.98 -5.74
C GLY A 208 -5.87 20.31 -5.13
N LYS A 209 -5.83 18.98 -4.97
CA LYS A 209 -6.92 18.20 -4.41
C LYS A 209 -6.58 17.75 -2.99
N THR A 210 -7.59 17.84 -2.11
CA THR A 210 -7.45 17.45 -0.70
C THR A 210 -7.68 15.97 -0.49
N ILE A 211 -8.57 15.35 -1.29
CA ILE A 211 -8.98 13.95 -1.13
C ILE A 211 -8.81 13.19 -2.44
N GLY A 212 -8.16 12.05 -2.38
CA GLY A 212 -8.19 11.03 -3.41
C GLY A 212 -9.23 9.97 -3.08
N VAL A 213 -10.23 9.82 -3.96
CA VAL A 213 -11.18 8.71 -3.91
C VAL A 213 -10.55 7.55 -4.65
N VAL A 214 -10.00 6.58 -3.92
CA VAL A 214 -9.24 5.49 -4.55
C VAL A 214 -10.19 4.49 -5.18
N THR A 215 -10.03 4.25 -6.47
CA THR A 215 -10.91 3.37 -7.25
C THR A 215 -10.37 1.96 -7.44
N ALA A 216 -9.03 1.79 -7.38
CA ALA A 216 -8.37 0.51 -7.52
C ALA A 216 -6.92 0.55 -7.01
N GLY A 217 -6.35 -0.61 -6.70
CA GLY A 217 -4.92 -0.82 -6.65
C GLY A 217 -4.39 -1.30 -8.00
N GLN A 218 -3.22 -0.82 -8.43
CA GLN A 218 -2.59 -1.23 -9.69
C GLN A 218 -2.15 -2.69 -9.67
N GLY A 219 -2.27 -3.35 -10.83
CA GLY A 219 -1.59 -4.60 -11.10
C GLY A 219 -0.11 -4.37 -11.42
N GLN A 220 0.69 -5.42 -11.27
CA GLN A 220 2.14 -5.39 -11.47
C GLN A 220 2.60 -6.63 -12.22
N ARG A 221 3.60 -6.46 -13.09
CA ARG A 221 4.32 -7.57 -13.73
C ARG A 221 5.81 -7.26 -13.75
N TRP A 222 6.62 -8.19 -13.27
CA TRP A 222 8.07 -8.06 -13.22
C TRP A 222 8.75 -9.09 -14.07
N TYR A 223 9.79 -8.67 -14.77
CA TYR A 223 10.54 -9.51 -15.68
C TYR A 223 12.03 -9.38 -15.43
N GLU A 224 12.74 -10.47 -15.68
CA GLU A 224 14.19 -10.53 -15.85
C GLU A 224 14.51 -10.78 -17.33
N VAL A 225 15.39 -9.96 -17.88
CA VAL A 225 15.81 -10.05 -19.29
C VAL A 225 17.31 -10.23 -19.36
N THR A 226 17.73 -11.24 -20.12
CA THR A 226 19.16 -11.50 -20.41
C THR A 226 19.41 -11.43 -21.89
N LEU A 227 20.36 -10.60 -22.31
CA LEU A 227 20.87 -10.53 -23.68
C LEU A 227 22.26 -11.15 -23.74
N THR A 228 22.48 -11.96 -24.79
CA THR A 228 23.77 -12.64 -25.01
C THR A 228 24.27 -12.30 -26.40
N GLY A 229 25.43 -11.70 -26.45
CA GLY A 229 26.19 -11.36 -27.67
C GLY A 229 27.56 -12.01 -27.66
N VAL A 230 28.59 -11.24 -28.03
CA VAL A 230 29.99 -11.71 -28.07
C VAL A 230 30.94 -10.65 -27.55
N ASP A 231 31.72 -11.02 -26.53
CA ASP A 231 32.84 -10.16 -26.07
C ASP A 231 33.84 -9.93 -27.21
N ALA A 232 34.19 -8.67 -27.44
CA ALA A 232 35.11 -8.31 -28.49
C ALA A 232 35.94 -7.09 -28.13
N HIS A 233 37.08 -6.96 -28.75
CA HIS A 233 37.96 -5.80 -28.54
C HIS A 233 37.31 -4.53 -29.13
N ALA A 234 37.15 -3.51 -28.31
CA ALA A 234 36.40 -2.28 -28.68
C ALA A 234 37.04 -1.50 -29.85
N GLY A 235 38.39 -1.55 -30.01
CA GLY A 235 39.13 -0.84 -31.04
C GLY A 235 39.27 -1.60 -32.37
N THR A 236 39.37 -2.92 -32.33
CA THR A 236 39.68 -3.74 -33.53
C THR A 236 38.42 -4.37 -34.14
N THR A 237 37.29 -4.39 -33.45
CA THR A 237 36.05 -4.99 -33.96
C THR A 237 35.20 -3.94 -34.66
N PRO A 238 35.05 -3.98 -36.02
CA PRO A 238 34.19 -3.04 -36.75
C PRO A 238 32.75 -3.10 -36.28
N MET A 239 32.03 -1.96 -36.37
CA MET A 239 30.63 -1.84 -35.91
C MET A 239 29.71 -2.92 -36.52
N ALA A 240 29.90 -3.24 -37.81
CA ALA A 240 29.07 -4.22 -38.53
C ALA A 240 29.23 -5.68 -38.03
N PHE A 241 30.25 -5.98 -37.26
CA PHE A 241 30.51 -7.33 -36.75
C PHE A 241 30.21 -7.50 -35.25
N ARG A 242 29.76 -6.42 -34.61
CA ARG A 242 29.45 -6.43 -33.16
C ARG A 242 28.12 -7.09 -32.87
N ARG A 243 28.11 -7.94 -31.86
CA ARG A 243 26.91 -8.40 -31.18
C ARG A 243 26.96 -7.87 -29.75
N ASP A 244 26.63 -6.60 -29.60
CA ASP A 244 26.78 -5.81 -28.36
C ASP A 244 25.52 -5.91 -27.50
N ALA A 245 25.58 -6.70 -26.43
CA ALA A 245 24.47 -6.94 -25.55
C ALA A 245 24.04 -5.67 -24.77
N LEU A 246 24.96 -4.77 -24.46
CA LEU A 246 24.67 -3.53 -23.74
C LEU A 246 23.93 -2.52 -24.64
N VAL A 247 24.34 -2.41 -25.90
CA VAL A 247 23.59 -1.58 -26.88
C VAL A 247 22.21 -2.14 -27.13
N GLY A 248 22.06 -3.48 -27.19
CA GLY A 248 20.76 -4.13 -27.24
C GLY A 248 19.89 -3.78 -26.03
N ALA A 249 20.42 -3.86 -24.81
CA ALA A 249 19.71 -3.47 -23.60
C ALA A 249 19.33 -1.99 -23.58
N ALA A 250 20.20 -1.08 -24.00
CA ALA A 250 19.89 0.35 -24.10
C ALA A 250 18.71 0.64 -25.05
N ARG A 251 18.64 -0.07 -26.18
CA ARG A 251 17.49 0.03 -27.12
C ARG A 251 16.18 -0.46 -26.46
N MET A 252 16.25 -1.59 -25.74
CA MET A 252 15.08 -2.10 -25.00
C MET A 252 14.64 -1.14 -23.89
N ILE A 253 15.56 -0.57 -23.13
CA ILE A 253 15.25 0.41 -22.06
C ILE A 253 14.55 1.63 -22.63
N SER A 254 15.04 2.17 -23.76
CA SER A 254 14.40 3.28 -24.47
C SER A 254 12.99 2.91 -24.98
N PHE A 255 12.82 1.69 -25.50
CA PHE A 255 11.50 1.19 -25.94
C PHE A 255 10.53 1.07 -24.76
N ILE A 256 10.96 0.52 -23.63
CA ILE A 256 10.15 0.35 -22.41
C ILE A 256 9.63 1.68 -21.90
N GLU A 257 10.50 2.70 -21.88
CA GLU A 257 10.11 4.08 -21.48
C GLU A 257 9.04 4.65 -22.43
N VAL A 258 9.24 4.54 -23.74
CA VAL A 258 8.28 4.99 -24.74
C VAL A 258 6.97 4.20 -24.65
N LEU A 259 7.05 2.90 -24.40
CA LEU A 259 5.89 2.04 -24.22
C LEU A 259 5.05 2.48 -23.00
N GLY A 260 5.68 2.75 -21.85
CA GLY A 260 4.98 3.26 -20.67
C GLY A 260 4.27 4.59 -20.93
N ARG A 261 4.87 5.49 -21.70
CA ARG A 261 4.26 6.79 -22.07
C ARG A 261 3.03 6.65 -22.95
N ARG A 262 2.89 5.59 -23.76
CA ARG A 262 1.70 5.36 -24.62
C ARG A 262 0.44 5.11 -23.81
N TYR A 263 0.58 4.56 -22.59
CA TYR A 263 -0.52 4.25 -21.70
C TYR A 263 -0.59 5.22 -20.51
N ALA A 264 0.01 6.43 -20.66
CA ALA A 264 -0.14 7.50 -19.67
C ALA A 264 -1.61 7.97 -19.61
N PRO A 265 -2.11 8.45 -18.44
CA PRO A 265 -1.35 8.72 -17.22
C PRO A 265 -1.18 7.51 -16.27
N ASP A 266 -1.82 6.37 -16.54
CA ASP A 266 -1.97 5.30 -15.55
C ASP A 266 -0.82 4.28 -15.56
N ALA A 267 -0.17 4.06 -16.70
CA ALA A 267 0.95 3.13 -16.77
C ALA A 267 2.21 3.63 -16.05
N ARG A 268 2.91 2.68 -15.44
CA ARG A 268 4.31 2.84 -14.99
C ARG A 268 5.15 1.76 -15.66
N ALA A 269 6.31 2.14 -16.18
CA ALA A 269 7.27 1.25 -16.81
C ALA A 269 8.67 1.61 -16.31
N THR A 270 9.35 0.68 -15.68
CA THR A 270 10.62 0.91 -15.01
C THR A 270 11.64 -0.16 -15.34
N VAL A 271 12.90 0.25 -15.58
CA VAL A 271 14.06 -0.61 -15.57
C VAL A 271 14.91 -0.19 -14.37
N GLY A 272 14.85 -0.98 -13.30
CA GLY A 272 15.46 -0.64 -12.01
C GLY A 272 16.87 -1.19 -11.82
N MET A 273 17.28 -2.20 -12.61
CA MET A 273 18.57 -2.84 -12.51
C MET A 273 19.13 -3.12 -13.90
N ILE A 274 20.45 -2.93 -14.08
CA ILE A 274 21.20 -3.32 -15.29
C ILE A 274 22.59 -3.78 -14.91
N GLU A 275 23.04 -4.89 -15.49
CA GLU A 275 24.38 -5.44 -15.33
C GLU A 275 24.99 -5.76 -16.69
N ALA A 276 26.12 -5.16 -17.00
CA ALA A 276 26.88 -5.47 -18.21
C ALA A 276 28.05 -6.41 -17.88
N ARG A 277 28.38 -7.34 -18.79
CA ARG A 277 29.49 -8.30 -18.65
C ARG A 277 30.31 -8.33 -19.92
N PRO A 278 31.64 -8.26 -19.81
CA PRO A 278 32.48 -8.32 -18.62
C PRO A 278 32.62 -6.97 -17.88
N ASN A 279 31.94 -5.90 -18.28
CA ASN A 279 32.00 -4.56 -17.69
C ASN A 279 33.40 -3.95 -17.73
N SER A 280 34.02 -4.00 -18.90
CA SER A 280 35.37 -3.49 -19.16
C SER A 280 35.34 -2.33 -20.16
N ARG A 281 36.14 -1.28 -19.93
CA ARG A 281 36.11 -0.02 -20.70
C ARG A 281 36.46 -0.18 -22.19
N ASN A 282 37.21 -1.22 -22.58
CA ASN A 282 37.70 -1.44 -23.93
C ASN A 282 37.23 -2.78 -24.53
N THR A 283 36.17 -3.36 -23.95
CA THR A 283 35.56 -4.61 -24.44
C THR A 283 34.09 -4.34 -24.81
N VAL A 284 33.67 -4.78 -25.99
CA VAL A 284 32.28 -4.85 -26.40
C VAL A 284 31.57 -5.88 -25.48
N PRO A 285 30.55 -5.52 -24.71
CA PRO A 285 29.93 -6.47 -23.77
C PRO A 285 29.15 -7.57 -24.47
N GLY A 286 29.51 -8.82 -24.20
CA GLY A 286 28.81 -10.01 -24.70
C GLY A 286 27.65 -10.44 -23.82
N GLY A 287 27.46 -9.85 -22.65
CA GLY A 287 26.33 -10.15 -21.77
C GLY A 287 25.71 -8.89 -21.16
N CYS A 288 24.39 -8.84 -21.10
CA CYS A 288 23.68 -7.81 -20.35
C CYS A 288 22.43 -8.40 -19.71
N PHE A 289 22.25 -8.12 -18.42
CA PHE A 289 21.05 -8.45 -17.64
C PHE A 289 20.35 -7.16 -17.24
N PHE A 290 19.02 -7.12 -17.29
CA PHE A 290 18.23 -6.01 -16.75
C PHE A 290 16.84 -6.48 -16.30
N THR A 291 16.23 -5.72 -15.40
CA THR A 291 14.86 -5.98 -14.92
C THR A 291 13.87 -5.02 -15.56
N VAL A 292 12.63 -5.47 -15.71
CA VAL A 292 11.52 -4.64 -16.20
C VAL A 292 10.35 -4.78 -15.24
N GLU A 293 9.72 -3.65 -14.90
CA GLU A 293 8.48 -3.60 -14.16
C GLU A 293 7.43 -2.82 -14.95
N PHE A 294 6.22 -3.38 -15.04
CA PHE A 294 5.03 -2.67 -15.49
C PHE A 294 3.98 -2.64 -14.40
N ARG A 295 3.31 -1.48 -14.27
CA ARG A 295 2.12 -1.31 -13.43
C ARG A 295 1.01 -0.63 -14.23
N HIS A 296 -0.24 -1.11 -14.04
CA HIS A 296 -1.44 -0.52 -14.63
C HIS A 296 -2.70 -0.97 -13.86
N PRO A 297 -3.77 -0.13 -13.76
CA PRO A 297 -5.04 -0.52 -13.13
C PRO A 297 -5.89 -1.48 -13.96
N ASP A 298 -5.60 -1.67 -15.24
CA ASP A 298 -6.29 -2.57 -16.15
C ASP A 298 -5.37 -3.73 -16.56
N ASP A 299 -5.79 -4.97 -16.28
CA ASP A 299 -5.02 -6.17 -16.57
C ASP A 299 -4.87 -6.43 -18.08
N ALA A 300 -5.87 -6.01 -18.89
CA ALA A 300 -5.77 -6.11 -20.36
C ALA A 300 -4.63 -5.23 -20.91
N VAL A 301 -4.41 -4.05 -20.31
CA VAL A 301 -3.27 -3.20 -20.69
C VAL A 301 -1.95 -3.83 -20.25
N LEU A 302 -1.91 -4.50 -19.09
CA LEU A 302 -0.73 -5.26 -18.68
C LEU A 302 -0.41 -6.41 -19.65
N ASP A 303 -1.43 -7.07 -20.21
CA ASP A 303 -1.27 -8.06 -21.28
C ASP A 303 -0.69 -7.44 -22.56
N GLU A 304 -1.18 -6.27 -22.97
CA GLU A 304 -0.65 -5.54 -24.12
C GLU A 304 0.82 -5.11 -23.90
N LEU A 305 1.16 -4.64 -22.72
CA LEU A 305 2.54 -4.27 -22.35
C LEU A 305 3.48 -5.49 -22.39
N ASP A 306 3.06 -6.63 -21.84
CA ASP A 306 3.81 -7.90 -21.92
C ASP A 306 4.02 -8.35 -23.35
N ALA A 307 2.96 -8.37 -24.16
CA ALA A 307 3.04 -8.77 -25.56
C ALA A 307 3.96 -7.86 -26.37
N ALA A 308 3.89 -6.53 -26.16
CA ALA A 308 4.75 -5.56 -26.81
C ALA A 308 6.22 -5.71 -26.41
N LEU A 309 6.49 -5.96 -25.13
CA LEU A 309 7.86 -6.20 -24.62
C LEU A 309 8.48 -7.43 -25.29
N ARG A 310 7.75 -8.54 -25.33
CA ARG A 310 8.22 -9.81 -25.93
C ARG A 310 8.42 -9.68 -27.43
N ALA A 311 7.51 -9.02 -28.13
CA ALA A 311 7.60 -8.80 -29.58
C ALA A 311 8.82 -7.95 -29.94
N GLU A 312 9.08 -6.85 -29.21
CA GLU A 312 10.23 -6.00 -29.47
C GLU A 312 11.55 -6.70 -29.13
N LEU A 313 11.57 -7.50 -28.04
CA LEU A 313 12.74 -8.28 -27.67
C LEU A 313 13.10 -9.30 -28.76
N ALA A 314 12.10 -10.00 -29.32
CA ALA A 314 12.30 -10.94 -30.43
C ALA A 314 12.80 -10.22 -31.70
N ARG A 315 12.19 -9.07 -32.04
CA ARG A 315 12.62 -8.25 -33.19
C ARG A 315 14.07 -7.78 -33.05
N LEU A 316 14.45 -7.32 -31.83
CA LEU A 316 15.81 -6.89 -31.54
C LEU A 316 16.81 -8.06 -31.69
N ALA A 317 16.46 -9.23 -31.15
CA ALA A 317 17.30 -10.43 -31.26
C ALA A 317 17.54 -10.83 -32.70
N ASP A 318 16.50 -10.85 -33.52
CA ASP A 318 16.58 -11.17 -34.96
C ASP A 318 17.44 -10.14 -35.73
N GLU A 319 17.24 -8.84 -35.47
CA GLU A 319 17.97 -7.76 -36.15
C GLU A 319 19.46 -7.75 -35.81
N THR A 320 19.79 -8.05 -34.55
CA THR A 320 21.17 -7.87 -34.03
C THR A 320 21.95 -9.18 -33.93
N GLY A 321 21.30 -10.32 -34.08
CA GLY A 321 21.88 -11.64 -33.84
C GLY A 321 22.22 -11.90 -32.37
N LEU A 322 21.59 -11.16 -31.43
CA LEU A 322 21.70 -11.41 -29.99
C LEU A 322 20.86 -12.59 -29.57
N GLY A 323 21.35 -13.39 -28.63
CA GLY A 323 20.50 -14.28 -27.86
C GLY A 323 19.67 -13.45 -26.87
N ALA A 324 18.38 -13.78 -26.72
CA ALA A 324 17.48 -13.09 -25.77
C ALA A 324 16.70 -14.10 -24.94
N ARG A 325 16.66 -13.89 -23.63
CA ARG A 325 15.81 -14.63 -22.68
C ARG A 325 15.02 -13.63 -21.86
N ILE A 326 13.73 -13.91 -21.68
CA ILE A 326 12.85 -13.17 -20.79
C ILE A 326 12.12 -14.13 -19.88
N GLU A 327 12.07 -13.82 -18.59
CA GLU A 327 11.34 -14.56 -17.57
C GLU A 327 10.45 -13.62 -16.80
N GLN A 328 9.15 -13.95 -16.67
CA GLN A 328 8.25 -13.24 -15.79
C GLN A 328 8.39 -13.84 -14.39
N ILE A 329 8.93 -13.03 -13.46
CA ILE A 329 9.26 -13.48 -12.09
C ILE A 329 8.17 -13.15 -11.08
N PHE A 330 7.29 -12.18 -11.40
CA PHE A 330 6.20 -11.78 -10.51
C PHE A 330 5.01 -11.26 -11.31
N THR A 331 3.80 -11.55 -10.82
CA THR A 331 2.55 -10.98 -11.31
C THR A 331 1.59 -10.76 -10.14
N TYR A 332 0.91 -9.63 -10.18
CA TYR A 332 -0.16 -9.25 -9.27
C TYR A 332 -1.27 -8.57 -10.08
N ALA A 333 -2.48 -9.11 -10.03
CA ALA A 333 -3.60 -8.56 -10.79
C ALA A 333 -4.10 -7.25 -10.16
N PRO A 334 -4.61 -6.29 -10.97
CA PRO A 334 -5.28 -5.12 -10.45
C PRO A 334 -6.45 -5.48 -9.52
N VAL A 335 -6.68 -4.67 -8.51
CA VAL A 335 -7.76 -4.88 -7.53
C VAL A 335 -8.71 -3.69 -7.60
N PRO A 336 -9.84 -3.79 -8.29
CA PRO A 336 -10.89 -2.77 -8.25
C PRO A 336 -11.56 -2.77 -6.87
N PHE A 337 -11.78 -1.58 -6.32
CA PHE A 337 -12.54 -1.44 -5.08
C PHE A 337 -14.05 -1.46 -5.34
N ALA A 338 -14.83 -1.69 -4.27
CA ALA A 338 -16.28 -1.84 -4.38
C ALA A 338 -16.95 -0.50 -4.76
N PRO A 339 -17.77 -0.45 -5.83
CA PRO A 339 -18.39 0.79 -6.27
C PRO A 339 -19.15 1.51 -5.15
N ARG A 340 -19.88 0.77 -4.30
CA ARG A 340 -20.61 1.37 -3.17
C ARG A 340 -19.67 2.06 -2.17
N CYS A 341 -18.51 1.49 -1.90
CA CYS A 341 -17.54 2.10 -0.98
C CYS A 341 -16.85 3.32 -1.61
N ILE A 342 -16.54 3.26 -2.90
CA ILE A 342 -16.03 4.41 -3.68
C ILE A 342 -17.03 5.56 -3.65
N ASP A 343 -18.32 5.29 -3.90
CA ASP A 343 -19.37 6.29 -3.89
C ASP A 343 -19.58 6.89 -2.48
N THR A 344 -19.53 6.05 -1.45
CA THR A 344 -19.59 6.50 -0.04
C THR A 344 -18.46 7.48 0.28
N VAL A 345 -17.22 7.18 -0.11
CA VAL A 345 -16.06 8.08 0.09
C VAL A 345 -16.23 9.38 -0.70
N ARG A 346 -16.68 9.29 -1.96
CA ARG A 346 -16.90 10.46 -2.83
C ARG A 346 -18.00 11.38 -2.27
N ASP A 347 -19.10 10.81 -1.81
CA ASP A 347 -20.22 11.57 -1.22
C ASP A 347 -19.83 12.16 0.13
N ALA A 348 -19.03 11.46 0.93
CA ALA A 348 -18.45 12.01 2.17
C ALA A 348 -17.60 13.26 1.87
N ALA A 349 -16.67 13.18 0.92
CA ALA A 349 -15.82 14.32 0.52
C ALA A 349 -16.69 15.51 0.02
N ARG A 350 -17.71 15.24 -0.81
CA ARG A 350 -18.65 16.26 -1.29
C ARG A 350 -19.44 16.92 -0.14
N SER A 351 -19.96 16.12 0.78
CA SER A 351 -20.76 16.62 1.91
C SER A 351 -19.97 17.54 2.84
N LEU A 352 -18.66 17.36 2.87
CA LEU A 352 -17.69 18.15 3.62
C LEU A 352 -17.19 19.38 2.85
N GLY A 353 -17.57 19.53 1.56
CA GLY A 353 -17.09 20.61 0.69
C GLY A 353 -15.61 20.48 0.32
N LEU A 354 -15.03 19.27 0.46
CA LEU A 354 -13.61 19.04 0.17
C LEU A 354 -13.35 18.82 -1.32
N SER A 355 -12.28 19.43 -1.84
CA SER A 355 -11.82 19.18 -3.20
C SER A 355 -11.34 17.73 -3.32
N HIS A 356 -11.81 16.99 -4.33
CA HIS A 356 -11.49 15.58 -4.50
C HIS A 356 -11.34 15.20 -5.97
N MET A 357 -10.72 14.05 -6.21
CA MET A 357 -10.69 13.40 -7.52
C MET A 357 -10.59 11.88 -7.34
N ASP A 358 -11.05 11.16 -8.37
CA ASP A 358 -10.79 9.72 -8.43
C ASP A 358 -9.31 9.48 -8.74
N ILE A 359 -8.72 8.48 -8.09
CA ILE A 359 -7.31 8.13 -8.23
C ILE A 359 -7.14 6.61 -8.12
N VAL A 360 -6.10 6.09 -8.74
CA VAL A 360 -5.67 4.69 -8.59
C VAL A 360 -4.44 4.65 -7.71
N SER A 361 -4.39 3.71 -6.75
CA SER A 361 -3.17 3.52 -5.96
C SER A 361 -2.05 2.92 -6.79
N GLY A 362 -0.91 3.59 -6.78
CA GLY A 362 0.35 3.06 -7.35
C GLY A 362 1.06 2.08 -6.44
N ALA A 363 0.69 2.02 -5.15
CA ALA A 363 1.24 1.12 -4.15
C ALA A 363 0.29 -0.05 -3.85
N GLY A 364 0.82 -1.13 -3.27
CA GLY A 364 0.03 -2.16 -2.63
C GLY A 364 -0.45 -1.68 -1.26
N HIS A 365 -1.60 -2.18 -0.79
CA HIS A 365 -2.14 -1.90 0.53
C HIS A 365 -2.88 -3.12 1.05
N ASP A 366 -3.02 -3.25 2.36
CA ASP A 366 -3.81 -4.33 2.98
C ASP A 366 -5.25 -4.35 2.44
N ALA A 367 -5.83 -3.17 2.14
CA ALA A 367 -7.13 -3.02 1.48
C ALA A 367 -7.26 -3.84 0.19
N CYS A 368 -6.18 -4.04 -0.56
CA CYS A 368 -6.21 -4.86 -1.78
C CYS A 368 -6.46 -6.34 -1.50
N TYR A 369 -5.99 -6.85 -0.37
CA TYR A 369 -6.31 -8.21 0.06
C TYR A 369 -7.68 -8.29 0.73
N VAL A 370 -8.03 -7.31 1.57
CA VAL A 370 -9.35 -7.23 2.22
C VAL A 370 -10.47 -7.14 1.19
N ALA A 371 -10.26 -6.43 0.07
CA ALA A 371 -11.22 -6.33 -1.04
C ALA A 371 -11.64 -7.67 -1.66
N ARG A 372 -10.87 -8.74 -1.44
CA ARG A 372 -11.21 -10.10 -1.90
C ARG A 372 -12.29 -10.78 -1.06
N VAL A 373 -12.50 -10.32 0.17
CA VAL A 373 -13.44 -10.94 1.13
C VAL A 373 -14.48 -9.97 1.67
N ALA A 374 -14.32 -8.66 1.43
CA ALA A 374 -15.25 -7.63 1.88
C ALA A 374 -15.34 -6.48 0.88
N PRO A 375 -16.48 -5.80 0.76
CA PRO A 375 -16.56 -4.54 0.02
C PRO A 375 -15.62 -3.50 0.65
N THR A 376 -14.67 -3.00 -0.14
CA THR A 376 -13.59 -2.15 0.37
C THR A 376 -13.49 -0.86 -0.44
N GLY A 377 -13.11 0.24 0.22
CA GLY A 377 -12.74 1.52 -0.35
C GLY A 377 -11.50 2.07 0.34
N MET A 378 -10.83 3.03 -0.31
CA MET A 378 -9.69 3.73 0.27
C MET A 378 -9.81 5.24 0.07
N ILE A 379 -9.16 5.98 0.96
CA ILE A 379 -9.12 7.43 1.00
C ILE A 379 -7.66 7.86 1.01
N PHE A 380 -7.26 8.69 0.05
CA PHE A 380 -5.94 9.31 0.06
C PHE A 380 -5.99 10.77 0.46
N VAL A 381 -4.92 11.20 1.15
CA VAL A 381 -4.57 12.61 1.34
C VAL A 381 -3.22 12.88 0.66
N PRO A 382 -2.92 14.13 0.26
CA PRO A 382 -1.66 14.46 -0.40
C PRO A 382 -0.45 14.20 0.51
N CYS A 383 0.71 13.94 -0.12
CA CYS A 383 2.03 14.01 0.49
C CYS A 383 2.77 15.24 -0.01
N VAL A 384 3.53 15.89 0.85
CA VAL A 384 4.41 17.01 0.46
C VAL A 384 5.47 16.50 -0.51
N ASP A 385 5.56 17.15 -1.68
CA ASP A 385 6.45 16.75 -2.78
C ASP A 385 6.26 15.31 -3.28
N GLY A 386 5.19 14.63 -2.87
CA GLY A 386 4.93 13.23 -3.20
C GLY A 386 5.93 12.24 -2.61
N LEU A 387 6.64 12.61 -1.55
CA LEU A 387 7.65 11.77 -0.92
C LEU A 387 7.00 10.76 0.03
N SER A 388 7.38 9.48 -0.13
CA SER A 388 7.09 8.40 0.81
C SER A 388 8.23 7.38 0.80
N HIS A 389 8.28 6.43 1.75
CA HIS A 389 9.42 5.55 2.01
C HIS A 389 10.73 6.36 2.22
N ASN A 390 10.59 7.54 2.79
CA ASN A 390 11.65 8.52 2.96
C ASN A 390 11.48 9.24 4.30
N GLU A 391 12.57 9.47 5.01
CA GLU A 391 12.57 10.17 6.30
C GLU A 391 12.05 11.62 6.23
N ALA A 392 11.99 12.22 5.02
CA ALA A 392 11.44 13.56 4.76
C ALA A 392 9.93 13.55 4.41
N GLU A 393 9.27 12.39 4.46
CA GLU A 393 7.82 12.28 4.24
C GLU A 393 7.06 13.24 5.15
N ALA A 394 6.11 13.97 4.56
CA ALA A 394 5.30 14.92 5.31
C ALA A 394 3.87 15.02 4.74
N ILE A 395 2.93 15.28 5.65
CA ILE A 395 1.57 15.75 5.35
C ILE A 395 1.29 16.98 6.21
N THR A 396 0.17 17.68 5.97
CA THR A 396 -0.24 18.79 6.83
C THR A 396 -1.33 18.36 7.82
N PRO A 397 -1.45 19.04 8.98
CA PRO A 397 -2.55 18.79 9.93
C PRO A 397 -3.93 18.93 9.28
N GLU A 398 -4.09 19.86 8.33
CA GLU A 398 -5.32 20.10 7.60
C GLU A 398 -5.67 18.89 6.71
N TRP A 399 -4.70 18.33 5.99
CA TRP A 399 -4.91 17.14 5.17
C TRP A 399 -5.23 15.92 6.03
N ALA A 400 -4.51 15.76 7.14
CA ALA A 400 -4.77 14.68 8.09
C ALA A 400 -6.20 14.75 8.65
N THR A 401 -6.64 15.92 9.06
CA THR A 401 -8.01 16.16 9.57
C THR A 401 -9.05 15.91 8.48
N ALA A 402 -8.82 16.42 7.27
CA ALA A 402 -9.75 16.27 6.15
C ALA A 402 -9.97 14.79 5.77
N GLY A 403 -8.88 14.01 5.68
CA GLY A 403 -8.98 12.57 5.40
C GLY A 403 -9.70 11.80 6.49
N ALA A 404 -9.41 12.09 7.76
CA ALA A 404 -10.09 11.46 8.89
C ALA A 404 -11.58 11.86 9.00
N ASP A 405 -11.96 13.08 8.63
CA ASP A 405 -13.36 13.50 8.51
C ASP A 405 -14.11 12.71 7.42
N VAL A 406 -13.47 12.48 6.25
CA VAL A 406 -14.04 11.63 5.20
C VAL A 406 -14.20 10.20 5.68
N LEU A 407 -13.18 9.66 6.37
CA LEU A 407 -13.25 8.33 6.97
C LEU A 407 -14.37 8.21 7.99
N LEU A 408 -14.53 9.19 8.89
CA LEU A 408 -15.64 9.24 9.87
C LEU A 408 -16.99 9.14 9.18
N ARG A 409 -17.21 9.91 8.10
CA ARG A 409 -18.46 9.89 7.34
C ARG A 409 -18.71 8.53 6.70
N ALA A 410 -17.68 7.97 6.05
CA ALA A 410 -17.80 6.68 5.36
C ALA A 410 -18.10 5.54 6.35
N VAL A 411 -17.36 5.51 7.47
CA VAL A 411 -17.56 4.51 8.52
C VAL A 411 -18.92 4.66 9.17
N LEU A 412 -19.33 5.89 9.55
CA LEU A 412 -20.62 6.14 10.19
C LEU A 412 -21.78 5.75 9.27
N GLN A 413 -21.74 6.15 7.99
CA GLN A 413 -22.80 5.79 7.03
C GLN A 413 -22.94 4.27 6.94
N SER A 414 -21.83 3.53 6.73
CA SER A 414 -21.88 2.07 6.60
C SER A 414 -22.23 1.38 7.92
N ALA A 415 -21.83 1.93 9.07
CA ALA A 415 -22.14 1.34 10.37
C ALA A 415 -23.58 1.59 10.85
N GLN A 416 -24.32 2.50 10.22
CA GLN A 416 -25.76 2.73 10.46
C GLN A 416 -26.67 1.87 9.55
N GLU A 417 -26.12 1.22 8.54
CA GLU A 417 -26.89 0.30 7.69
C GLU A 417 -27.35 -0.92 8.51
N ALA A 418 -28.62 -1.30 8.38
CA ALA A 418 -29.21 -2.41 9.13
C ALA A 418 -28.67 -3.79 8.69
#